data_d08e65c57bf56122a997b010a4797999
#
_entry.id   d08e65c57bf56122a997b010a4797999
#
_cell.length_a   1.000
_cell.length_b   1.000
_cell.length_c   1.000
_cell.angle_alpha   90.00
_cell.angle_beta   90.00
_cell.angle_gamma   90.00
#
_symmetry.space_group_name_H-M   'P 1'
#
loop_
_entity.id
_entity.type
_entity.pdbx_description
1 polymer ?
#
loop_
_entity_poly.entity_id
_entity_poly.type
_entity_poly.pdbx_seq_one_letter_code
_entity_poly.pdbx_strand_id
1 'polypeptide(L)'
;HPRVRRQRQMCIRDSQKLHMVQPETMQEAVIAGFHILEGVTLPNGVVKTANGTFDYTQYTSMIDLPNKVYYFKTYENPQIIRVDLKPVWASGEQTVRDLGSIHVPIRYGTME
;
A
#
# COMPACT_ATOMS: atom_id res chain seq x y z
N HIS A 1 -22.98 -3.49 1.74
CA HIS A 1 -22.64 -4.61 2.62
C HIS A 1 -21.13 -4.88 2.59
N PRO A 2 -20.43 -4.93 3.74
CA PRO A 2 -18.97 -5.01 3.78
C PRO A 2 -18.40 -6.23 3.07
N ARG A 3 -19.05 -7.37 3.17
CA ARG A 3 -18.60 -8.62 2.56
C ARG A 3 -18.62 -8.56 1.04
N VAL A 4 -19.71 -8.04 0.47
CA VAL A 4 -19.85 -7.88 -0.99
C VAL A 4 -18.82 -6.89 -1.53
N ARG A 5 -18.59 -5.80 -0.82
CA ARG A 5 -17.59 -4.80 -1.22
C ARG A 5 -16.18 -5.37 -1.23
N ARG A 6 -15.78 -6.11 -0.19
CA ARG A 6 -14.46 -6.76 -0.14
C ARG A 6 -14.27 -7.73 -1.30
N GLN A 7 -15.27 -8.53 -1.58
CA GLN A 7 -15.22 -9.47 -2.70
C GLN A 7 -15.07 -8.76 -4.04
N ARG A 8 -15.78 -7.65 -4.22
CA ARG A 8 -15.68 -6.83 -5.44
C ARG A 8 -14.29 -6.21 -5.59
N GLN A 9 -13.69 -5.71 -4.51
CA GLN A 9 -12.34 -5.17 -4.52
C GLN A 9 -11.31 -6.24 -4.88
N MET A 10 -11.45 -7.44 -4.35
CA MET A 10 -10.58 -8.57 -4.68
C MET A 10 -10.69 -8.95 -6.16
N CYS A 11 -11.90 -8.97 -6.73
CA CYS A 11 -12.11 -9.26 -8.14
C CYS A 11 -11.47 -8.22 -9.05
N ILE A 12 -11.58 -6.93 -8.72
CA ILE A 12 -10.95 -5.84 -9.48
C ILE A 12 -9.43 -6.00 -9.46
N ARG A 13 -8.85 -6.23 -8.29
CA ARG A 13 -7.41 -6.41 -8.13
C ARG A 13 -6.90 -7.60 -8.92
N ASP A 14 -7.59 -8.74 -8.86
CA ASP A 14 -7.18 -9.94 -9.56
C ASP A 14 -7.29 -9.77 -11.09
N SER A 15 -8.33 -9.11 -11.57
CA SER A 15 -8.47 -8.80 -12.99
C SER A 15 -7.34 -7.90 -13.49
N GLN A 16 -6.99 -6.86 -12.75
CA GLN A 16 -5.89 -5.97 -13.11
C GLN A 16 -4.56 -6.71 -13.13
N LYS A 17 -4.33 -7.60 -12.16
CA LYS A 17 -3.12 -8.40 -12.08
C LYS A 17 -2.97 -9.32 -13.30
N LEU A 18 -4.05 -9.90 -13.81
CA LEU A 18 -4.04 -10.78 -14.96
C LEU A 18 -3.79 -10.04 -16.29
N HIS A 19 -4.26 -8.80 -16.41
CA HIS A 19 -4.26 -8.05 -17.66
C HIS A 19 -3.14 -7.00 -17.75
N MET A 20 -2.37 -6.78 -16.70
CA MET A 20 -1.28 -5.82 -16.73
C MET A 20 -0.10 -6.34 -17.54
N VAL A 21 0.70 -5.41 -18.06
CA VAL A 21 1.99 -5.74 -18.67
C VAL A 21 2.92 -6.31 -17.61
N GLN A 22 3.58 -7.42 -17.94
CA GLN A 22 4.50 -8.07 -17.01
C GLN A 22 5.70 -7.17 -16.72
N PRO A 23 5.95 -6.81 -15.44
CA PRO A 23 7.11 -5.97 -15.11
C PRO A 23 8.43 -6.71 -15.31
N GLU A 24 9.41 -6.01 -15.84
CA GLU A 24 10.76 -6.57 -16.08
C GLU A 24 11.74 -6.21 -14.98
N THR A 25 11.48 -5.14 -14.23
CA THR A 25 12.34 -4.71 -13.12
C THR A 25 11.53 -4.66 -11.83
N MET A 26 12.23 -4.66 -10.69
CA MET A 26 11.57 -4.52 -9.38
C MET A 26 10.89 -3.17 -9.24
N GLN A 27 11.50 -2.11 -9.75
CA GLN A 27 10.90 -0.78 -9.73
C GLN A 27 9.58 -0.74 -10.51
N GLU A 28 9.54 -1.35 -11.69
CA GLU A 28 8.31 -1.47 -12.48
C GLU A 28 7.26 -2.29 -11.73
N ALA A 29 7.66 -3.36 -11.05
CA ALA A 29 6.76 -4.19 -10.26
C ALA A 29 6.16 -3.40 -9.09
N VAL A 30 6.95 -2.59 -8.40
CA VAL A 30 6.48 -1.74 -7.30
C VAL A 30 5.49 -0.70 -7.81
N ILE A 31 5.80 -0.03 -8.91
CA ILE A 31 4.92 0.97 -9.52
C ILE A 31 3.58 0.34 -9.92
N ALA A 32 3.64 -0.77 -10.65
CA ALA A 32 2.45 -1.48 -11.11
C ALA A 32 1.61 -1.97 -9.94
N GLY A 33 2.25 -2.54 -8.92
CA GLY A 33 1.57 -3.04 -7.73
C GLY A 33 0.82 -1.95 -6.97
N PHE A 34 1.42 -0.79 -6.79
CA PHE A 34 0.73 0.32 -6.13
C PHE A 34 -0.41 0.87 -6.97
N HIS A 35 -0.30 0.90 -8.29
CA HIS A 35 -1.42 1.28 -9.16
C HIS A 35 -2.60 0.30 -9.04
N ILE A 36 -2.33 -1.00 -8.98
CA ILE A 36 -3.38 -2.01 -8.76
C ILE A 36 -4.07 -1.77 -7.43
N LEU A 37 -3.29 -1.53 -6.36
CA LEU A 37 -3.83 -1.33 -5.03
C LEU A 37 -4.63 -0.03 -4.91
N GLU A 38 -4.27 1.01 -5.67
CA GLU A 38 -5.05 2.24 -5.71
C GLU A 38 -6.45 2.04 -6.27
N GLY A 39 -6.64 1.08 -7.15
CA GLY A 39 -7.96 0.73 -7.67
C GLY A 39 -8.93 0.21 -6.62
N VAL A 40 -8.44 -0.21 -5.45
CA VAL A 40 -9.24 -0.71 -4.34
C VAL A 40 -9.12 0.16 -3.08
N THR A 41 -8.50 1.33 -3.16
CA THR A 41 -8.40 2.26 -2.03
C THR A 41 -9.72 3.01 -1.81
N LEU A 42 -9.98 3.36 -0.55
CA LEU A 42 -11.19 4.07 -0.15
C LEU A 42 -10.83 5.49 0.28
N PRO A 43 -11.32 6.52 -0.45
CA PRO A 43 -11.20 7.90 0.02
C PRO A 43 -12.00 8.12 1.30
N ASN A 44 -11.48 8.98 2.17
CA ASN A 44 -12.18 9.34 3.40
C ASN A 44 -13.47 10.07 3.06
N GLY A 45 -14.57 9.66 3.70
CA GLY A 45 -15.89 10.28 3.52
C GLY A 45 -16.81 9.53 2.57
N VAL A 46 -16.33 8.52 1.85
CA VAL A 46 -17.15 7.76 0.89
C VAL A 46 -17.92 6.63 1.56
N VAL A 47 -17.31 5.96 2.54
CA VAL A 47 -17.91 4.81 3.23
C VAL A 47 -18.10 5.14 4.69
N LYS A 48 -19.36 5.21 5.11
CA LYS A 48 -19.74 5.50 6.50
C LYS A 48 -19.89 4.20 7.28
N THR A 49 -19.30 4.16 8.47
CA THR A 49 -19.43 3.02 9.39
C THR A 49 -20.71 3.13 10.22
N ALA A 50 -21.07 2.05 10.91
CA ALA A 50 -22.21 2.03 11.82
C ALA A 50 -22.08 3.02 12.98
N ASN A 51 -20.85 3.39 13.35
CA ASN A 51 -20.58 4.33 14.45
C ASN A 51 -20.61 5.80 14.02
N GLY A 52 -20.94 6.08 12.77
CA GLY A 52 -20.97 7.45 12.25
C GLY A 52 -19.62 8.00 11.78
N THR A 53 -18.56 7.23 11.91
CA THR A 53 -17.25 7.56 11.35
C THR A 53 -17.14 7.06 9.90
N PHE A 54 -16.05 7.42 9.22
CA PHE A 54 -15.81 6.98 7.84
C PHE A 54 -14.67 6.01 7.76
N ASP A 55 -14.86 4.93 6.97
CA ASP A 55 -13.78 4.04 6.59
C ASP A 55 -12.97 4.66 5.46
N TYR A 56 -11.66 4.54 5.55
CA TYR A 56 -10.77 4.92 4.48
C TYR A 56 -9.48 4.10 4.55
N THR A 57 -8.76 4.06 3.45
CA THR A 57 -7.49 3.35 3.37
C THR A 57 -6.42 4.17 4.09
N GLN A 58 -5.96 3.69 5.24
CA GLN A 58 -4.99 4.41 6.07
C GLN A 58 -3.57 4.30 5.52
N TYR A 59 -3.21 3.13 5.03
CA TYR A 59 -1.92 2.90 4.39
C TYR A 59 -2.04 1.76 3.39
N THR A 60 -1.07 1.70 2.48
CA THR A 60 -0.96 0.66 1.46
C THR A 60 0.46 0.10 1.51
N SER A 61 0.61 -1.20 1.46
CA SER A 61 1.92 -1.83 1.57
C SER A 61 2.11 -2.97 0.58
N MET A 62 3.37 -3.21 0.25
CA MET A 62 3.83 -4.33 -0.54
C MET A 62 5.10 -4.90 0.06
N ILE A 63 5.35 -6.18 -0.14
CA ILE A 63 6.61 -6.80 0.27
C ILE A 63 7.23 -7.55 -0.91
N ASP A 64 8.53 -7.34 -1.10
CA ASP A 64 9.37 -8.14 -1.99
C ASP A 64 10.00 -9.25 -1.15
N LEU A 65 9.41 -10.44 -1.20
CA LEU A 65 9.85 -11.55 -0.36
C LEU A 65 11.26 -12.04 -0.70
N PRO A 66 11.64 -12.24 -1.98
CA PRO A 66 13.00 -12.67 -2.31
C PRO A 66 14.08 -11.72 -1.82
N ASN A 67 13.89 -10.43 -1.96
CA ASN A 67 14.86 -9.41 -1.56
C ASN A 67 14.64 -8.88 -0.15
N LYS A 68 13.54 -9.26 0.50
CA LYS A 68 13.18 -8.85 1.87
C LYS A 68 13.14 -7.34 2.03
N VAL A 69 12.38 -6.71 1.14
CA VAL A 69 12.15 -5.25 1.14
C VAL A 69 10.66 -4.98 1.33
N TYR A 70 10.35 -4.11 2.26
CA TYR A 70 8.98 -3.66 2.55
C TYR A 70 8.78 -2.26 1.98
N TYR A 71 7.67 -2.08 1.29
CA TYR A 71 7.28 -0.80 0.70
C TYR A 71 5.94 -0.39 1.25
N PHE A 72 5.79 0.88 1.62
CA PHE A 72 4.49 1.39 2.04
C PHE A 72 4.33 2.86 1.71
N LYS A 73 3.08 3.28 1.65
CA LYS A 73 2.69 4.68 1.61
C LYS A 73 1.45 4.88 2.48
N THR A 74 1.24 6.10 2.96
CA THR A 74 0.09 6.45 3.78
C THR A 74 -0.95 7.18 2.97
N TYR A 75 -2.18 7.28 3.49
CA TYR A 75 -3.27 7.99 2.83
C TYR A 75 -2.91 9.45 2.53
N GLU A 76 -2.28 10.11 3.49
CA GLU A 76 -1.96 11.54 3.38
C GLU A 76 -0.71 11.84 2.56
N ASN A 77 0.17 10.85 2.35
CA ASN A 77 1.42 11.05 1.64
C ASN A 77 1.61 9.98 0.57
N PRO A 78 1.60 10.34 -0.72
CA PRO A 78 1.76 9.39 -1.82
C PRO A 78 3.19 8.89 -2.01
N GLN A 79 4.16 9.42 -1.29
CA GLN A 79 5.55 8.98 -1.39
C GLN A 79 5.69 7.55 -0.88
N ILE A 80 6.27 6.68 -1.72
CA ILE A 80 6.54 5.30 -1.35
C ILE A 80 7.81 5.27 -0.48
N ILE A 81 7.70 4.64 0.68
CA ILE A 81 8.82 4.45 1.61
C ILE A 81 9.30 3.02 1.49
N ARG A 82 10.61 2.86 1.36
CA ARG A 82 11.27 1.57 1.23
C ARG A 82 12.01 1.24 2.52
N VAL A 83 11.75 0.05 3.07
CA VAL A 83 12.42 -0.44 4.28
C VAL A 83 13.13 -1.75 3.96
N ASP A 84 14.45 -1.78 4.14
CA ASP A 84 15.25 -2.99 3.97
C ASP A 84 15.12 -3.85 5.22
N LEU A 85 14.59 -5.06 5.06
CA LEU A 85 14.38 -6.00 6.15
C LEU A 85 15.54 -6.98 6.33
N LYS A 86 16.52 -6.98 5.45
CA LYS A 86 17.62 -7.94 5.50
C LYS A 86 18.37 -7.96 6.85
N PRO A 87 18.73 -6.81 7.44
CA PRO A 87 19.42 -6.80 8.73
C PRO A 87 18.60 -7.44 9.86
N VAL A 88 17.29 -7.16 9.90
CA VAL A 88 16.38 -7.72 10.90
C VAL A 88 16.15 -9.20 10.66
N TRP A 89 16.02 -9.59 9.40
CA TRP A 89 15.78 -10.97 9.01
C TRP A 89 16.98 -11.87 9.35
N ALA A 90 18.18 -11.37 9.09
CA ALA A 90 19.41 -12.10 9.36
C ALA A 90 19.66 -12.32 10.85
N SER A 91 19.21 -11.43 11.72
CA SER A 91 19.38 -11.57 13.17
C SER A 91 18.57 -12.72 13.76
N GLY A 92 17.48 -13.12 13.11
CA GLY A 92 16.58 -14.17 13.60
C GLY A 92 15.80 -13.80 14.85
N GLU A 93 15.90 -12.58 15.33
CA GLU A 93 15.20 -12.09 16.50
C GLU A 93 13.83 -11.56 16.14
N GLN A 94 12.83 -11.80 16.99
CA GLN A 94 11.53 -11.16 16.85
C GLN A 94 11.64 -9.74 17.41
N THR A 95 11.53 -8.76 16.52
CA THR A 95 11.56 -7.36 16.89
C THR A 95 10.34 -6.63 16.37
N VAL A 96 9.91 -5.61 17.11
CA VAL A 96 8.89 -4.67 16.66
C VAL A 96 9.58 -3.35 16.36
N ARG A 97 9.41 -2.86 15.12
CA ARG A 97 10.00 -1.60 14.70
C ARG A 97 8.90 -0.61 14.39
N ASP A 98 8.96 0.54 15.05
CA ASP A 98 8.04 1.64 14.79
C ASP A 98 8.52 2.40 13.54
N LEU A 99 7.70 2.43 12.50
CA LEU A 99 8.01 3.15 11.26
C LEU A 99 7.43 4.57 11.24
N GLY A 100 6.86 5.02 12.35
CA GLY A 100 6.30 6.35 12.51
C GLY A 100 4.78 6.40 12.41
N SER A 101 4.26 7.62 12.34
CA SER A 101 2.81 7.85 12.26
C SER A 101 2.28 7.61 10.86
N ILE A 102 1.00 7.19 10.76
CA ILE A 102 0.28 7.16 9.49
C ILE A 102 -0.04 8.58 8.97
N HIS A 103 0.08 9.59 9.81
CA HIS A 103 -0.14 11.00 9.45
C HIS A 103 1.18 11.65 9.04
N VAL A 104 1.73 11.19 7.92
CA VAL A 104 2.99 11.72 7.38
C VAL A 104 2.71 12.98 6.58
N PRO A 105 3.35 14.12 6.89
CA PRO A 105 3.12 15.35 6.14
C PRO A 105 3.52 15.20 4.67
N ILE A 106 2.66 15.69 3.79
CA ILE A 106 2.94 15.70 2.36
C ILE A 106 3.95 16.78 2.03
N ARG A 107 4.83 16.48 1.08
CA ARG A 107 5.77 17.46 0.53
C ARG A 107 5.51 17.58 -0.96
N TYR A 108 5.36 18.81 -1.43
CA TYR A 108 5.13 19.10 -2.84
C TYR A 108 6.45 19.29 -3.56
N GLY A 109 6.60 18.63 -4.70
CA GLY A 109 7.59 19.05 -5.67
C GLY A 109 7.08 20.31 -6.36
N THR A 110 7.96 21.27 -6.59
CA THR A 110 7.60 22.52 -7.28
C THR A 110 8.36 22.63 -8.59
N MET A 111 7.69 23.17 -9.60
CA MET A 111 8.31 23.45 -10.89
C MET A 111 8.47 24.98 -11.01
N GLU A 112 9.66 25.39 -11.38
CA GLU A 112 9.99 26.80 -11.60
C GLU A 112 9.80 27.22 -13.07
#